data_9d1fa4a339a9fa62a937f613ce5bab49
#
_entry.id   9d1fa4a339a9fa62a937f613ce5bab49
#
_cell.length_a   1.000
_cell.length_b   1.000
_cell.length_c   1.000
_cell.angle_alpha   90.00
_cell.angle_beta   90.00
_cell.angle_gamma   90.00
#
_symmetry.space_group_name_H-M   'P 1'
#
loop_
_entity.id
_entity.type
_entity.pdbx_description
1 polymer ?
#
loop_
_entity_poly.entity_id
_entity_poly.type
_entity_poly.pdbx_seq_one_letter_code
_entity_poly.pdbx_strand_id
1 'polypeptide(L)'
;IVLLLVLFAAWAKSAQVPMYMWLPSAMEAPTPVSAYLHGASMVKVGVCVFARALVSAGDVPEIVGWVAVIDAMVTMLFGFLMYLPQKDMKRLLAFSTIAQLSYVFFGLGLSVFGSQLAFDGAVCHIFNHAFAKTLFFLIAGSFSFTLGTRMLPKLRGIVKKYPISGVGFGVAALAIAGVPPMNTFFSKFQIIAGGFSVGAGNVAILVLVCIMVAETVATFAWFLKWMGYCLPGEPSEEVAAGAPLPKAMAFVFIVLIIMVIVSGPLSASWIG
;
A
#
# COMPACT_ATOMS: atom_id res chain seq x y z
N ILE A 1 -28.55 -7.02 1.99
CA ILE A 1 -27.88 -8.25 2.47
C ILE A 1 -26.82 -8.70 1.48
N VAL A 2 -27.12 -8.85 0.17
CA VAL A 2 -26.16 -9.36 -0.84
C VAL A 2 -24.85 -8.55 -0.85
N LEU A 3 -24.92 -7.22 -0.88
CA LEU A 3 -23.73 -6.36 -0.88
C LEU A 3 -22.86 -6.52 0.38
N LEU A 4 -23.46 -6.77 1.54
CA LEU A 4 -22.70 -7.05 2.77
C LEU A 4 -21.98 -8.40 2.69
N LEU A 5 -22.58 -9.42 2.09
CA LEU A 5 -21.93 -10.70 1.85
C LEU A 5 -20.79 -10.58 0.84
N VAL A 6 -20.96 -9.78 -0.21
CA VAL A 6 -19.90 -9.45 -1.17
C VAL A 6 -18.75 -8.70 -0.47
N LEU A 7 -19.05 -7.71 0.38
CA LEU A 7 -18.06 -6.96 1.16
C LEU A 7 -17.28 -7.91 2.08
N PHE A 8 -17.95 -8.81 2.78
CA PHE A 8 -17.32 -9.80 3.65
C PHE A 8 -16.38 -10.75 2.87
N ALA A 9 -16.83 -11.24 1.71
CA ALA A 9 -15.98 -12.04 0.83
C ALA A 9 -14.78 -11.26 0.28
N ALA A 10 -14.97 -9.96 -0.01
CA ALA A 10 -13.92 -9.06 -0.44
C ALA A 10 -12.87 -8.84 0.67
N TRP A 11 -13.29 -8.69 1.94
CA TRP A 11 -12.39 -8.62 3.09
C TRP A 11 -11.52 -9.87 3.23
N ALA A 12 -12.10 -11.05 3.11
CA ALA A 12 -11.36 -12.31 3.17
C ALA A 12 -10.26 -12.37 2.11
N LYS A 13 -10.58 -11.99 0.86
CA LYS A 13 -9.61 -11.95 -0.25
C LYS A 13 -8.56 -10.86 -0.11
N SER A 14 -8.92 -9.71 0.45
CA SER A 14 -8.04 -8.55 0.61
C SER A 14 -7.37 -8.49 1.99
N ALA A 15 -7.47 -9.56 2.77
CA ALA A 15 -6.85 -9.71 4.09
C ALA A 15 -7.20 -8.57 5.06
N GLN A 16 -8.49 -8.18 5.09
CA GLN A 16 -8.97 -7.22 6.08
C GLN A 16 -9.28 -7.92 7.40
N VAL A 17 -9.33 -7.18 8.49
CA VAL A 17 -9.68 -7.71 9.82
C VAL A 17 -11.13 -8.22 9.75
N PRO A 18 -11.45 -9.39 10.34
CA PRO A 18 -10.57 -10.28 11.10
C PRO A 18 -9.81 -11.31 10.25
N MET A 19 -9.95 -11.34 8.92
CA MET A 19 -9.46 -12.41 8.03
C MET A 19 -8.06 -12.18 7.47
N TYR A 20 -7.23 -11.39 8.13
CA TYR A 20 -5.90 -10.96 7.66
C TYR A 20 -4.80 -12.03 7.78
N MET A 21 -4.95 -13.03 8.62
CA MET A 21 -3.87 -13.91 9.12
C MET A 21 -3.11 -14.64 8.01
N TRP A 22 -3.77 -14.99 6.92
CA TRP A 22 -3.17 -15.71 5.81
C TRP A 22 -2.09 -14.90 5.08
N LEU A 23 -2.22 -13.57 5.03
CA LEU A 23 -1.36 -12.71 4.22
C LEU A 23 0.08 -12.61 4.78
N PRO A 24 0.31 -12.34 6.08
CA PRO A 24 1.65 -12.42 6.67
C PRO A 24 2.26 -13.81 6.63
N SER A 25 1.46 -14.88 6.74
CA SER A 25 1.92 -16.28 6.66
C SER A 25 2.38 -16.64 5.24
N ALA A 26 1.76 -16.07 4.21
CA ALA A 26 2.16 -16.24 2.82
C ALA A 26 3.56 -15.66 2.49
N MET A 27 4.21 -14.95 3.43
CA MET A 27 5.55 -14.38 3.23
C MET A 27 6.67 -15.42 3.23
N GLU A 28 6.41 -16.66 3.54
CA GLU A 28 7.35 -17.77 3.35
C GLU A 28 7.60 -18.10 1.88
N ALA A 29 6.64 -17.81 1.01
CA ALA A 29 6.76 -18.03 -0.42
C ALA A 29 7.94 -17.24 -1.05
N PRO A 30 8.50 -17.68 -2.20
CA PRO A 30 9.52 -16.93 -2.92
C PRO A 30 9.09 -15.49 -3.23
N THR A 31 10.04 -14.55 -3.20
CA THR A 31 9.69 -13.12 -3.28
C THR A 31 8.99 -12.70 -4.57
N PRO A 32 9.28 -13.24 -5.77
CA PRO A 32 8.51 -12.92 -6.96
C PRO A 32 7.02 -13.27 -6.83
N VAL A 33 6.71 -14.41 -6.18
CA VAL A 33 5.32 -14.82 -5.89
C VAL A 33 4.67 -13.82 -4.92
N SER A 34 5.38 -13.42 -3.86
CA SER A 34 4.89 -12.39 -2.93
C SER A 34 4.65 -11.05 -3.62
N ALA A 35 5.55 -10.63 -4.53
CA ALA A 35 5.40 -9.40 -5.29
C ALA A 35 4.14 -9.43 -6.19
N TYR A 36 3.91 -10.55 -6.88
CA TYR A 36 2.71 -10.74 -7.69
C TYR A 36 1.43 -10.74 -6.84
N LEU A 37 1.42 -11.47 -5.73
CA LEU A 37 0.27 -11.60 -4.83
C LEU A 37 -0.16 -10.26 -4.25
N HIS A 38 0.79 -9.43 -3.79
CA HIS A 38 0.51 -8.15 -3.16
C HIS A 38 0.40 -6.98 -4.16
N GLY A 39 1.16 -7.05 -5.26
CA GLY A 39 1.24 -5.98 -6.25
C GLY A 39 0.06 -5.99 -7.21
N ALA A 40 -0.20 -7.11 -7.87
CA ALA A 40 -1.02 -7.12 -9.07
C ALA A 40 -2.24 -8.04 -9.05
N SER A 41 -2.34 -8.99 -8.09
CA SER A 41 -3.32 -10.06 -8.24
C SER A 41 -4.26 -10.23 -7.04
N MET A 42 -4.01 -11.23 -6.23
CA MET A 42 -4.97 -11.84 -5.32
C MET A 42 -5.63 -10.85 -4.34
N VAL A 43 -4.84 -10.01 -3.69
CA VAL A 43 -5.36 -9.09 -2.67
C VAL A 43 -6.22 -7.97 -3.27
N LYS A 44 -6.09 -7.70 -4.57
CA LYS A 44 -6.87 -6.66 -5.26
C LYS A 44 -8.19 -7.16 -5.83
N VAL A 45 -8.32 -8.47 -6.06
CA VAL A 45 -9.58 -9.05 -6.54
C VAL A 45 -10.73 -8.71 -5.60
N GLY A 46 -10.52 -8.77 -4.27
CA GLY A 46 -11.56 -8.43 -3.30
C GLY A 46 -12.08 -7.00 -3.47
N VAL A 47 -11.17 -6.01 -3.46
CA VAL A 47 -11.57 -4.60 -3.62
C VAL A 47 -12.17 -4.31 -5.00
N CYS A 48 -11.67 -4.95 -6.07
CA CYS A 48 -12.21 -4.80 -7.42
C CYS A 48 -13.63 -5.38 -7.53
N VAL A 49 -13.88 -6.55 -6.94
CA VAL A 49 -15.21 -7.18 -6.91
C VAL A 49 -16.19 -6.31 -6.13
N PHE A 50 -15.79 -5.78 -4.98
CA PHE A 50 -16.65 -4.89 -4.21
C PHE A 50 -16.94 -3.58 -4.95
N ALA A 51 -15.94 -2.93 -5.55
CA ALA A 51 -16.13 -1.75 -6.38
C ALA A 51 -17.10 -2.00 -7.53
N ARG A 52 -16.95 -3.14 -8.21
CA ARG A 52 -17.85 -3.54 -9.31
C ARG A 52 -19.27 -3.80 -8.83
N ALA A 53 -19.41 -4.43 -7.67
CA ALA A 53 -20.73 -4.70 -7.07
C ALA A 53 -21.45 -3.40 -6.69
N LEU A 54 -20.74 -2.40 -6.15
CA LEU A 54 -21.31 -1.08 -5.85
C LEU A 54 -21.84 -0.41 -7.12
N VAL A 55 -21.04 -0.37 -8.19
CA VAL A 55 -21.45 0.23 -9.47
C VAL A 55 -22.66 -0.51 -10.09
N SER A 56 -22.72 -1.85 -9.95
CA SER A 56 -23.79 -2.65 -10.54
C SER A 56 -25.10 -2.64 -9.74
N ALA A 57 -25.03 -2.26 -8.47
CA ALA A 57 -26.22 -2.31 -7.58
C ALA A 57 -27.16 -1.12 -7.76
N GLY A 58 -26.69 0.00 -8.36
CA GLY A 58 -27.46 1.23 -8.51
C GLY A 58 -27.70 1.91 -7.18
N ASP A 59 -28.77 1.57 -6.48
CA ASP A 59 -29.06 2.10 -5.14
C ASP A 59 -28.41 1.22 -4.06
N VAL A 60 -27.54 1.81 -3.26
CA VAL A 60 -26.76 1.12 -2.21
C VAL A 60 -27.20 1.65 -0.83
N PRO A 61 -27.71 0.80 0.06
CA PRO A 61 -28.07 1.23 1.40
C PRO A 61 -26.86 1.79 2.17
N GLU A 62 -27.03 2.89 2.88
CA GLU A 62 -25.98 3.56 3.67
C GLU A 62 -25.27 2.64 4.66
N ILE A 63 -25.96 1.62 5.19
CA ILE A 63 -25.35 0.64 6.09
C ILE A 63 -24.14 -0.07 5.46
N VAL A 64 -24.13 -0.28 4.14
CA VAL A 64 -23.00 -0.87 3.42
C VAL A 64 -21.79 0.09 3.48
N GLY A 65 -22.04 1.39 3.27
CA GLY A 65 -21.03 2.44 3.38
C GLY A 65 -20.43 2.50 4.79
N TRP A 66 -21.28 2.53 5.82
CA TRP A 66 -20.84 2.57 7.22
C TRP A 66 -20.01 1.34 7.59
N VAL A 67 -20.47 0.14 7.25
CA VAL A 67 -19.74 -1.10 7.54
C VAL A 67 -18.39 -1.11 6.83
N ALA A 68 -18.34 -0.67 5.56
CA ALA A 68 -17.09 -0.59 4.80
C ALA A 68 -16.10 0.43 5.39
N VAL A 69 -16.57 1.63 5.76
CA VAL A 69 -15.72 2.71 6.29
C VAL A 69 -15.19 2.37 7.69
N ILE A 70 -16.03 1.80 8.57
CA ILE A 70 -15.64 1.45 9.94
C ILE A 70 -14.61 0.31 9.93
N ASP A 71 -14.87 -0.77 9.18
CA ASP A 71 -13.91 -1.88 9.08
C ASP A 71 -12.60 -1.43 8.45
N ALA A 72 -12.68 -0.62 7.38
CA ALA A 72 -11.49 -0.05 6.75
C ALA A 72 -10.64 0.75 7.73
N MET A 73 -11.25 1.55 8.60
CA MET A 73 -10.54 2.30 9.63
C MET A 73 -9.90 1.37 10.67
N VAL A 74 -10.64 0.39 11.18
CA VAL A 74 -10.11 -0.61 12.13
C VAL A 74 -8.93 -1.36 11.53
N THR A 75 -9.08 -1.83 10.28
CA THR A 75 -8.02 -2.58 9.58
C THR A 75 -6.80 -1.72 9.27
N MET A 76 -7.00 -0.45 8.91
CA MET A 76 -5.93 0.52 8.65
C MET A 76 -5.06 0.72 9.89
N LEU A 77 -5.68 1.02 11.02
CA LEU A 77 -4.99 1.22 12.31
C LEU A 77 -4.32 -0.09 12.78
N PHE A 78 -5.04 -1.21 12.66
CA PHE A 78 -4.47 -2.52 12.97
C PHE A 78 -3.22 -2.80 12.12
N GLY A 79 -3.30 -2.64 10.80
CA GLY A 79 -2.18 -2.85 9.89
C GLY A 79 -0.99 -1.96 10.24
N PHE A 80 -1.24 -0.66 10.53
CA PHE A 80 -0.23 0.28 10.98
C PHE A 80 0.47 -0.20 12.26
N LEU A 81 -0.28 -0.52 13.30
CA LEU A 81 0.28 -0.99 14.57
C LEU A 81 1.08 -2.29 14.41
N MET A 82 0.62 -3.20 13.56
CA MET A 82 1.26 -4.49 13.36
C MET A 82 2.55 -4.42 12.55
N TYR A 83 2.78 -3.42 11.70
CA TYR A 83 4.06 -3.31 11.03
C TYR A 83 5.12 -2.54 11.82
N LEU A 84 4.76 -1.80 12.86
CA LEU A 84 5.73 -1.09 13.71
C LEU A 84 6.81 -2.01 14.33
N PRO A 85 6.48 -3.18 14.89
CA PRO A 85 7.48 -4.09 15.47
C PRO A 85 8.24 -4.89 14.42
N GLN A 86 7.85 -4.87 13.13
CA GLN A 86 8.45 -5.71 12.12
C GLN A 86 9.85 -5.25 11.75
N LYS A 87 10.79 -6.20 11.78
CA LYS A 87 12.18 -6.02 11.32
C LYS A 87 12.44 -6.76 10.00
N ASP A 88 11.64 -7.76 9.67
CA ASP A 88 11.65 -8.43 8.37
C ASP A 88 10.90 -7.60 7.34
N MET A 89 11.59 -7.23 6.26
CA MET A 89 11.05 -6.36 5.21
C MET A 89 9.82 -6.95 4.54
N LYS A 90 9.76 -8.26 4.28
CA LYS A 90 8.58 -8.90 3.65
C LYS A 90 7.37 -8.86 4.57
N ARG A 91 7.54 -9.16 5.87
CA ARG A 91 6.43 -9.12 6.84
C ARG A 91 5.93 -7.69 7.04
N LEU A 92 6.84 -6.71 7.12
CA LEU A 92 6.47 -5.30 7.15
C LEU A 92 5.63 -4.92 5.94
N LEU A 93 6.05 -5.35 4.73
CA LEU A 93 5.33 -5.08 3.49
C LEU A 93 3.96 -5.76 3.46
N ALA A 94 3.81 -6.96 4.05
CA ALA A 94 2.52 -7.64 4.16
C ALA A 94 1.52 -6.82 4.99
N PHE A 95 1.89 -6.42 6.21
CA PHE A 95 1.02 -5.60 7.07
C PHE A 95 0.74 -4.22 6.46
N SER A 96 1.74 -3.61 5.81
CA SER A 96 1.48 -2.36 5.09
C SER A 96 0.58 -2.55 3.87
N THR A 97 0.47 -3.75 3.27
CA THR A 97 -0.54 -4.05 2.24
C THR A 97 -1.94 -4.09 2.83
N ILE A 98 -2.11 -4.70 4.00
CA ILE A 98 -3.38 -4.72 4.74
C ILE A 98 -3.87 -3.27 4.97
N ALA A 99 -3.01 -2.42 5.52
CA ALA A 99 -3.32 -1.01 5.75
C ALA A 99 -3.63 -0.24 4.43
N GLN A 100 -2.87 -0.47 3.36
CA GLN A 100 -3.08 0.24 2.09
C GLN A 100 -4.38 -0.18 1.37
N LEU A 101 -4.79 -1.44 1.47
CA LEU A 101 -6.07 -1.88 0.91
C LEU A 101 -7.27 -1.32 1.68
N SER A 102 -7.08 -1.02 2.97
CA SER A 102 -8.12 -0.34 3.76
C SER A 102 -8.43 1.06 3.24
N TYR A 103 -7.44 1.79 2.68
CA TYR A 103 -7.70 3.06 1.99
C TYR A 103 -8.67 2.88 0.82
N VAL A 104 -8.54 1.77 0.08
CA VAL A 104 -9.46 1.48 -1.03
C VAL A 104 -10.86 1.20 -0.51
N PHE A 105 -11.01 0.33 0.52
CA PHE A 105 -12.33 0.07 1.12
C PHE A 105 -12.95 1.33 1.73
N PHE A 106 -12.14 2.18 2.34
CA PHE A 106 -12.58 3.45 2.90
C PHE A 106 -13.15 4.36 1.79
N GLY A 107 -12.41 4.54 0.68
CA GLY A 107 -12.87 5.33 -0.46
C GLY A 107 -14.12 4.76 -1.13
N LEU A 108 -14.19 3.42 -1.28
CA LEU A 108 -15.39 2.75 -1.78
C LEU A 108 -16.59 2.90 -0.83
N GLY A 109 -16.36 2.85 0.48
CA GLY A 109 -17.40 3.12 1.48
C GLY A 109 -17.91 4.56 1.43
N LEU A 110 -17.02 5.54 1.23
CA LEU A 110 -17.39 6.95 1.07
C LEU A 110 -18.22 7.21 -0.19
N SER A 111 -18.04 6.43 -1.25
CA SER A 111 -18.85 6.58 -2.47
C SER A 111 -20.32 6.30 -2.25
N VAL A 112 -20.67 5.45 -1.28
CA VAL A 112 -22.07 5.18 -0.89
C VAL A 112 -22.75 6.43 -0.32
N PHE A 113 -21.96 7.35 0.26
CA PHE A 113 -22.43 8.66 0.74
C PHE A 113 -22.36 9.76 -0.34
N GLY A 114 -22.21 9.38 -1.63
CA GLY A 114 -22.24 10.27 -2.77
C GLY A 114 -20.91 10.89 -3.18
N SER A 115 -19.77 10.44 -2.65
CA SER A 115 -18.44 10.94 -3.06
C SER A 115 -17.87 10.19 -4.26
N GLN A 116 -18.13 10.68 -5.47
CA GLN A 116 -17.49 10.16 -6.68
C GLN A 116 -15.96 10.29 -6.61
N LEU A 117 -15.45 11.42 -6.10
CA LEU A 117 -14.01 11.65 -5.96
C LEU A 117 -13.32 10.59 -5.08
N ALA A 118 -13.99 10.13 -4.00
CA ALA A 118 -13.45 9.06 -3.16
C ALA A 118 -13.46 7.70 -3.88
N PHE A 119 -14.48 7.41 -4.68
CA PHE A 119 -14.54 6.22 -5.52
C PHE A 119 -13.39 6.21 -6.53
N ASP A 120 -13.21 7.28 -7.25
CA ASP A 120 -12.17 7.47 -8.25
C ASP A 120 -10.78 7.33 -7.63
N GLY A 121 -10.57 7.97 -6.48
CA GLY A 121 -9.36 7.82 -5.68
C GLY A 121 -9.09 6.37 -5.26
N ALA A 122 -10.13 5.64 -4.88
CA ALA A 122 -10.00 4.22 -4.53
C ALA A 122 -9.56 3.37 -5.73
N VAL A 123 -10.17 3.58 -6.91
CA VAL A 123 -9.79 2.89 -8.15
C VAL A 123 -8.36 3.24 -8.56
N CYS A 124 -7.99 4.55 -8.54
CA CYS A 124 -6.61 4.98 -8.77
C CYS A 124 -5.63 4.36 -7.79
N HIS A 125 -6.03 4.19 -6.52
CA HIS A 125 -5.16 3.59 -5.52
C HIS A 125 -4.86 2.11 -5.81
N ILE A 126 -5.82 1.36 -6.33
CA ILE A 126 -5.59 -0.03 -6.79
C ILE A 126 -4.47 -0.07 -7.84
N PHE A 127 -4.49 0.84 -8.80
CA PHE A 127 -3.50 0.91 -9.88
C PHE A 127 -2.13 1.38 -9.35
N ASN A 128 -2.08 2.49 -8.65
CA ASN A 128 -0.84 3.11 -8.15
C ASN A 128 -0.11 2.21 -7.14
N HIS A 129 -0.85 1.61 -6.23
CA HIS A 129 -0.33 0.66 -5.25
C HIS A 129 0.31 -0.58 -5.90
N ALA A 130 -0.14 -0.98 -7.12
CA ALA A 130 0.46 -2.10 -7.83
C ALA A 130 1.94 -1.88 -8.08
N PHE A 131 2.32 -0.76 -8.67
CA PHE A 131 3.70 -0.45 -8.99
C PHE A 131 4.56 -0.26 -7.74
N ALA A 132 4.06 0.51 -6.78
CA ALA A 132 4.77 0.78 -5.54
C ALA A 132 5.09 -0.51 -4.76
N LYS A 133 4.11 -1.41 -4.62
CA LYS A 133 4.32 -2.69 -3.91
C LYS A 133 5.19 -3.66 -4.68
N THR A 134 4.99 -3.77 -5.99
CA THR A 134 5.84 -4.65 -6.81
C THR A 134 7.31 -4.23 -6.72
N LEU A 135 7.60 -2.93 -6.86
CA LEU A 135 8.95 -2.41 -6.69
C LEU A 135 9.51 -2.78 -5.31
N PHE A 136 8.76 -2.51 -4.25
CA PHE A 136 9.24 -2.72 -2.88
C PHE A 136 9.50 -4.22 -2.57
N PHE A 137 8.60 -5.11 -2.98
CA PHE A 137 8.79 -6.55 -2.80
C PHE A 137 9.98 -7.08 -3.61
N LEU A 138 10.13 -6.66 -4.87
CA LEU A 138 11.26 -7.11 -5.70
C LEU A 138 12.59 -6.62 -5.14
N ILE A 139 12.65 -5.41 -4.56
CA ILE A 139 13.84 -4.92 -3.84
C ILE A 139 14.11 -5.78 -2.60
N ALA A 140 13.09 -6.12 -1.80
CA ALA A 140 13.26 -7.03 -0.67
C ALA A 140 13.78 -8.41 -1.12
N GLY A 141 13.33 -8.87 -2.29
CA GLY A 141 13.83 -10.09 -2.93
C GLY A 141 15.28 -10.00 -3.36
N SER A 142 15.67 -8.86 -3.95
CA SER A 142 17.06 -8.66 -4.35
C SER A 142 18.01 -8.69 -3.15
N PHE A 143 17.61 -8.11 -2.01
CA PHE A 143 18.42 -8.20 -0.77
C PHE A 143 18.51 -9.63 -0.25
N SER A 144 17.42 -10.39 -0.27
CA SER A 144 17.47 -11.82 0.07
C SER A 144 18.43 -12.59 -0.85
N PHE A 145 18.46 -12.26 -2.14
CA PHE A 145 19.30 -12.92 -3.14
C PHE A 145 20.77 -12.50 -3.03
N THR A 146 21.06 -11.19 -2.91
CA THR A 146 22.43 -10.66 -2.95
C THR A 146 23.13 -10.67 -1.59
N LEU A 147 22.36 -10.48 -0.50
CA LEU A 147 22.89 -10.33 0.86
C LEU A 147 22.60 -11.54 1.76
N GLY A 148 21.77 -12.50 1.31
CA GLY A 148 21.26 -13.59 2.14
C GLY A 148 20.33 -13.13 3.28
N THR A 149 19.98 -11.85 3.35
CA THR A 149 19.13 -11.28 4.40
C THR A 149 18.22 -10.20 3.88
N ARG A 150 17.06 -10.03 4.52
CA ARG A 150 16.09 -8.95 4.30
C ARG A 150 15.71 -8.25 5.61
N MET A 151 16.52 -8.48 6.66
CA MET A 151 16.31 -7.86 7.95
C MET A 151 16.75 -6.40 7.92
N LEU A 152 15.82 -5.46 8.10
CA LEU A 152 16.07 -4.02 8.01
C LEU A 152 17.28 -3.53 8.84
N PRO A 153 17.49 -4.00 10.09
CA PRO A 153 18.66 -3.61 10.87
C PRO A 153 20.02 -3.97 10.25
N LYS A 154 20.03 -4.92 9.28
CA LYS A 154 21.23 -5.38 8.59
C LYS A 154 21.47 -4.68 7.25
N LEU A 155 20.59 -3.75 6.84
CA LEU A 155 20.61 -3.10 5.53
C LEU A 155 21.19 -1.67 5.56
N ARG A 156 22.12 -1.36 6.47
CA ARG A 156 22.71 -0.01 6.55
C ARG A 156 23.66 0.26 5.37
N GLY A 157 23.63 1.49 4.85
CA GLY A 157 24.54 1.94 3.80
C GLY A 157 24.28 1.31 2.43
N ILE A 158 23.06 0.90 2.13
CA ILE A 158 22.69 0.21 0.88
C ILE A 158 23.09 1.02 -0.36
N VAL A 159 22.92 2.35 -0.33
CA VAL A 159 23.13 3.22 -1.50
C VAL A 159 24.56 3.15 -2.01
N LYS A 160 25.54 2.98 -1.14
CA LYS A 160 26.97 2.92 -1.52
C LYS A 160 27.28 1.72 -2.43
N LYS A 161 26.70 0.56 -2.14
CA LYS A 161 26.98 -0.66 -2.89
C LYS A 161 25.90 -0.99 -3.93
N TYR A 162 24.64 -0.70 -3.62
CA TYR A 162 23.47 -0.98 -4.46
C TYR A 162 22.66 0.30 -4.74
N PRO A 163 23.20 1.26 -5.50
CA PRO A 163 22.57 2.58 -5.68
C PRO A 163 21.17 2.46 -6.28
N ILE A 164 20.95 1.59 -7.28
CA ILE A 164 19.63 1.39 -7.90
C ILE A 164 18.63 0.81 -6.91
N SER A 165 19.02 -0.22 -6.14
CA SER A 165 18.15 -0.81 -5.11
C SER A 165 17.87 0.16 -3.97
N GLY A 166 18.86 0.97 -3.58
CA GLY A 166 18.71 2.00 -2.55
C GLY A 166 17.77 3.12 -2.96
N VAL A 167 17.92 3.65 -4.19
CA VAL A 167 16.99 4.64 -4.75
C VAL A 167 15.59 4.05 -4.86
N GLY A 168 15.48 2.83 -5.38
CA GLY A 168 14.19 2.14 -5.48
C GLY A 168 13.53 1.89 -4.12
N PHE A 169 14.31 1.55 -3.07
CA PHE A 169 13.81 1.44 -1.70
C PHE A 169 13.22 2.79 -1.22
N GLY A 170 13.95 3.88 -1.43
CA GLY A 170 13.49 5.23 -1.08
C GLY A 170 12.20 5.61 -1.83
N VAL A 171 12.19 5.45 -3.16
CA VAL A 171 11.02 5.73 -3.99
C VAL A 171 9.80 4.90 -3.58
N ALA A 172 9.98 3.59 -3.36
CA ALA A 172 8.88 2.71 -2.94
C ALA A 172 8.36 3.06 -1.53
N ALA A 173 9.26 3.40 -0.60
CA ALA A 173 8.89 3.82 0.75
C ALA A 173 8.09 5.13 0.74
N LEU A 174 8.54 6.15 -0.01
CA LEU A 174 7.83 7.41 -0.19
C LEU A 174 6.50 7.22 -0.91
N ALA A 175 6.47 6.32 -1.91
CA ALA A 175 5.24 5.98 -2.60
C ALA A 175 4.20 5.38 -1.64
N ILE A 176 4.56 4.37 -0.84
CA ILE A 176 3.64 3.76 0.14
C ILE A 176 3.18 4.77 1.20
N ALA A 177 4.07 5.66 1.62
CA ALA A 177 3.73 6.75 2.53
C ALA A 177 2.75 7.77 1.92
N GLY A 178 2.71 7.88 0.58
CA GLY A 178 1.86 8.85 -0.11
C GLY A 178 2.45 10.25 -0.15
N VAL A 179 3.76 10.35 -0.38
CA VAL A 179 4.48 11.64 -0.45
C VAL A 179 4.57 12.10 -1.91
N PRO A 180 4.28 13.38 -2.23
CA PRO A 180 4.51 13.93 -3.56
C PRO A 180 6.00 13.83 -3.96
N PRO A 181 6.32 13.58 -5.23
CA PRO A 181 5.49 13.39 -6.40
C PRO A 181 5.09 11.91 -6.67
N MET A 182 5.19 11.04 -5.67
CA MET A 182 4.95 9.60 -5.85
C MET A 182 3.46 9.29 -6.15
N ASN A 183 3.23 8.19 -6.85
CA ASN A 183 1.94 7.82 -7.41
C ASN A 183 0.80 7.69 -6.40
N THR A 184 1.03 7.07 -5.24
CA THR A 184 -0.06 6.88 -4.27
C THR A 184 -0.50 8.17 -3.57
N PHE A 185 0.30 9.25 -3.66
CA PHE A 185 -0.12 10.57 -3.19
C PHE A 185 -1.42 11.01 -3.89
N PHE A 186 -1.48 10.93 -5.21
CA PHE A 186 -2.64 11.37 -5.99
C PHE A 186 -3.92 10.64 -5.58
N SER A 187 -3.84 9.32 -5.45
CA SER A 187 -5.00 8.51 -5.06
C SER A 187 -5.41 8.69 -3.60
N LYS A 188 -4.46 8.78 -2.67
CA LYS A 188 -4.76 9.09 -1.27
C LYS A 188 -5.37 10.48 -1.13
N PHE A 189 -4.84 11.45 -1.84
CA PHE A 189 -5.36 12.82 -1.84
C PHE A 189 -6.83 12.86 -2.28
N GLN A 190 -7.19 12.15 -3.35
CA GLN A 190 -8.57 12.07 -3.83
C GLN A 190 -9.50 11.42 -2.79
N ILE A 191 -9.08 10.30 -2.16
CA ILE A 191 -9.87 9.65 -1.11
C ILE A 191 -10.08 10.60 0.08
N ILE A 192 -9.02 11.29 0.52
CA ILE A 192 -9.06 12.23 1.65
C ILE A 192 -9.95 13.43 1.29
N ALA A 193 -9.77 14.03 0.12
CA ALA A 193 -10.57 15.17 -0.33
C ALA A 193 -12.06 14.80 -0.46
N GLY A 194 -12.35 13.63 -1.05
CA GLY A 194 -13.71 13.11 -1.12
C GLY A 194 -14.31 12.82 0.26
N GLY A 195 -13.47 12.36 1.18
CA GLY A 195 -13.87 12.14 2.58
C GLY A 195 -14.20 13.44 3.32
N PHE A 196 -13.41 14.50 3.14
CA PHE A 196 -13.73 15.84 3.69
C PHE A 196 -15.01 16.42 3.11
N SER A 197 -15.27 16.20 1.81
CA SER A 197 -16.50 16.64 1.17
C SER A 197 -17.75 16.01 1.82
N VAL A 198 -17.74 14.70 2.06
CA VAL A 198 -18.82 14.00 2.78
C VAL A 198 -18.85 14.40 4.26
N GLY A 199 -17.68 14.55 4.88
CA GLY A 199 -17.52 14.91 6.28
C GLY A 199 -18.07 16.29 6.62
N ALA A 200 -18.16 17.20 5.66
CA ALA A 200 -18.78 18.52 5.85
C ALA A 200 -20.24 18.42 6.30
N GLY A 201 -20.96 17.37 5.91
CA GLY A 201 -22.33 17.09 6.34
C GLY A 201 -22.43 15.99 7.43
N ASN A 202 -21.31 15.32 7.77
CA ASN A 202 -21.33 14.18 8.70
C ASN A 202 -20.08 14.16 9.59
N VAL A 203 -20.24 14.60 10.83
CA VAL A 203 -19.14 14.73 11.80
C VAL A 203 -18.43 13.39 12.07
N ALA A 204 -19.13 12.25 12.06
CA ALA A 204 -18.50 10.96 12.28
C ALA A 204 -17.53 10.61 11.13
N ILE A 205 -17.92 10.85 9.88
CA ILE A 205 -17.04 10.68 8.71
C ILE A 205 -15.86 11.65 8.80
N LEU A 206 -16.09 12.91 9.17
CA LEU A 206 -15.02 13.89 9.34
C LEU A 206 -13.96 13.41 10.32
N VAL A 207 -14.37 12.88 11.48
CA VAL A 207 -13.45 12.33 12.48
C VAL A 207 -12.65 11.17 11.92
N LEU A 208 -13.28 10.24 11.19
CA LEU A 208 -12.59 9.10 10.56
C LEU A 208 -11.58 9.56 9.51
N VAL A 209 -11.91 10.56 8.71
CA VAL A 209 -10.97 11.16 7.74
C VAL A 209 -9.78 11.81 8.43
N CYS A 210 -9.99 12.53 9.54
CA CYS A 210 -8.89 13.10 10.32
C CYS A 210 -7.96 12.01 10.89
N ILE A 211 -8.51 10.88 11.37
CA ILE A 211 -7.73 9.74 11.84
C ILE A 211 -6.93 9.12 10.68
N MET A 212 -7.52 8.99 9.49
CA MET A 212 -6.83 8.50 8.29
C MET A 212 -5.65 9.40 7.89
N VAL A 213 -5.83 10.73 7.96
CA VAL A 213 -4.72 11.69 7.72
C VAL A 213 -3.62 11.51 8.75
N ALA A 214 -3.97 11.38 10.03
CA ALA A 214 -2.99 11.15 11.10
C ALA A 214 -2.21 9.83 10.88
N GLU A 215 -2.89 8.75 10.49
CA GLU A 215 -2.24 7.48 10.13
C GLU A 215 -1.30 7.64 8.94
N THR A 216 -1.69 8.39 7.90
CA THR A 216 -0.83 8.66 6.74
C THR A 216 0.46 9.36 7.15
N VAL A 217 0.39 10.36 8.02
CA VAL A 217 1.56 11.06 8.56
C VAL A 217 2.43 10.13 9.42
N ALA A 218 1.80 9.31 10.26
CA ALA A 218 2.51 8.34 11.10
C ALA A 218 3.22 7.26 10.25
N THR A 219 2.56 6.77 9.19
CA THR A 219 3.15 5.87 8.20
C THR A 219 4.36 6.49 7.52
N PHE A 220 4.27 7.76 7.10
CA PHE A 220 5.41 8.48 6.53
C PHE A 220 6.59 8.56 7.50
N ALA A 221 6.34 8.99 8.74
CA ALA A 221 7.39 9.09 9.76
C ALA A 221 8.10 7.73 10.00
N TRP A 222 7.34 6.64 10.01
CA TRP A 222 7.89 5.29 10.15
C TRP A 222 8.78 4.86 8.98
N PHE A 223 8.33 5.06 7.74
CA PHE A 223 9.15 4.76 6.57
C PHE A 223 10.37 5.67 6.48
N LEU A 224 10.25 6.94 6.85
CA LEU A 224 11.37 7.88 6.89
C LEU A 224 12.45 7.42 7.89
N LYS A 225 12.06 6.89 9.06
CA LYS A 225 12.99 6.28 10.03
C LYS A 225 13.82 5.16 9.39
N TRP A 226 13.18 4.23 8.68
CA TRP A 226 13.89 3.13 8.02
C TRP A 226 14.72 3.60 6.83
N MET A 227 14.26 4.58 6.07
CA MET A 227 15.05 5.21 5.01
C MET A 227 16.31 5.85 5.59
N GLY A 228 16.17 6.64 6.66
CA GLY A 228 17.29 7.28 7.34
C GLY A 228 18.30 6.30 7.94
N TYR A 229 17.85 5.09 8.30
CA TYR A 229 18.72 4.04 8.80
C TYR A 229 19.41 3.24 7.69
N CYS A 230 18.65 2.80 6.67
CA CYS A 230 19.11 1.84 5.66
C CYS A 230 19.91 2.52 4.53
N LEU A 231 19.50 3.71 4.09
CA LEU A 231 20.08 4.30 2.88
C LEU A 231 21.48 4.88 3.10
N PRO A 232 21.69 5.80 4.09
CA PRO A 232 22.99 6.46 4.26
C PRO A 232 23.96 5.64 5.12
N GLY A 233 25.19 6.16 5.19
CA GLY A 233 26.22 5.64 6.10
C GLY A 233 27.16 4.62 5.47
N GLU A 234 28.01 4.04 6.29
CA GLU A 234 28.90 2.95 5.86
C GLU A 234 28.12 1.66 5.74
N PRO A 235 28.40 0.86 4.69
CA PRO A 235 27.77 -0.45 4.50
C PRO A 235 27.97 -1.35 5.72
N SER A 236 26.89 -2.01 6.16
CA SER A 236 27.00 -3.09 7.15
C SER A 236 27.84 -4.25 6.61
N GLU A 237 28.28 -5.15 7.47
CA GLU A 237 29.06 -6.34 7.06
C GLU A 237 28.33 -7.12 5.98
N GLU A 238 27.01 -7.35 6.15
CA GLU A 238 26.19 -8.07 5.19
C GLU A 238 26.11 -7.34 3.86
N VAL A 239 25.94 -6.00 3.87
CA VAL A 239 25.90 -5.20 2.67
C VAL A 239 27.27 -5.20 1.98
N ALA A 240 28.36 -5.05 2.75
CA ALA A 240 29.73 -5.06 2.21
C ALA A 240 30.11 -6.42 1.60
N ALA A 241 29.69 -7.53 2.20
CA ALA A 241 29.97 -8.87 1.72
C ALA A 241 29.05 -9.34 0.56
N GLY A 242 27.95 -8.63 0.30
CA GLY A 242 26.93 -9.09 -0.63
C GLY A 242 27.39 -9.22 -2.07
N ALA A 243 26.76 -10.12 -2.84
CA ALA A 243 27.01 -10.36 -4.25
C ALA A 243 26.53 -9.19 -5.15
N PRO A 244 27.08 -9.00 -6.34
CA PRO A 244 26.65 -7.95 -7.25
C PRO A 244 25.18 -8.13 -7.69
N LEU A 245 24.47 -7.02 -7.87
CA LEU A 245 23.08 -7.04 -8.36
C LEU A 245 23.06 -7.46 -9.85
N PRO A 246 22.29 -8.48 -10.24
CA PRO A 246 22.12 -8.87 -11.65
C PRO A 246 21.57 -7.71 -12.48
N LYS A 247 22.12 -7.50 -13.68
CA LYS A 247 21.70 -6.42 -14.60
C LYS A 247 20.20 -6.46 -14.92
N ALA A 248 19.63 -7.66 -15.08
CA ALA A 248 18.20 -7.82 -15.34
C ALA A 248 17.33 -7.29 -14.17
N MET A 249 17.73 -7.53 -12.91
CA MET A 249 17.03 -6.98 -11.77
C MET A 249 17.15 -5.44 -11.73
N ALA A 250 18.34 -4.91 -12.00
CA ALA A 250 18.57 -3.47 -12.05
C ALA A 250 17.68 -2.80 -13.11
N PHE A 251 17.56 -3.40 -14.30
CA PHE A 251 16.66 -2.91 -15.36
C PHE A 251 15.20 -2.88 -14.91
N VAL A 252 14.69 -3.96 -14.32
CA VAL A 252 13.32 -4.03 -13.80
C VAL A 252 13.07 -2.96 -12.75
N PHE A 253 14.04 -2.70 -11.85
CA PHE A 253 13.90 -1.67 -10.83
C PHE A 253 13.83 -0.27 -11.44
N ILE A 254 14.65 0.04 -12.43
CA ILE A 254 14.60 1.33 -13.15
C ILE A 254 13.23 1.52 -13.79
N VAL A 255 12.71 0.52 -14.51
CA VAL A 255 11.37 0.59 -15.11
C VAL A 255 10.30 0.82 -14.06
N LEU A 256 10.32 0.09 -12.94
CA LEU A 256 9.33 0.24 -11.88
C LEU A 256 9.47 1.58 -11.14
N ILE A 257 10.67 2.12 -10.94
CA ILE A 257 10.89 3.46 -10.38
C ILE A 257 10.21 4.51 -11.26
N ILE A 258 10.42 4.43 -12.58
CA ILE A 258 9.78 5.34 -13.55
C ILE A 258 8.25 5.20 -13.46
N MET A 259 7.74 3.96 -13.44
CA MET A 259 6.31 3.71 -13.34
C MET A 259 5.69 4.24 -12.05
N VAL A 260 6.40 4.16 -10.91
CA VAL A 260 5.94 4.73 -9.63
C VAL A 260 5.82 6.26 -9.72
N ILE A 261 6.66 6.94 -10.47
CA ILE A 261 6.61 8.39 -10.64
C ILE A 261 5.51 8.78 -11.64
N VAL A 262 5.44 8.08 -12.78
CA VAL A 262 4.57 8.46 -13.90
C VAL A 262 3.12 8.02 -13.69
N SER A 263 2.88 6.87 -13.03
CA SER A 263 1.52 6.32 -12.90
C SER A 263 0.57 7.17 -12.05
N GLY A 264 1.10 8.00 -11.14
CA GLY A 264 0.28 8.90 -10.33
C GLY A 264 -0.44 9.98 -11.16
N PRO A 265 0.31 10.85 -11.85
CA PRO A 265 -0.28 11.83 -12.77
C PRO A 265 -1.14 11.18 -13.86
N LEU A 266 -0.70 10.03 -14.41
CA LEU A 266 -1.44 9.31 -15.43
C LEU A 266 -2.80 8.82 -14.90
N SER A 267 -2.86 8.22 -13.71
CA SER A 267 -4.12 7.75 -13.13
C SER A 267 -5.04 8.91 -12.74
N ALA A 268 -4.49 10.03 -12.29
CA ALA A 268 -5.26 11.23 -11.98
C ALA A 268 -5.91 11.83 -13.23
N SER A 269 -5.25 11.77 -14.40
CA SER A 269 -5.80 12.30 -15.66
C SER A 269 -6.94 11.47 -16.27
N TRP A 270 -7.15 10.22 -15.81
CA TRP A 270 -8.27 9.39 -16.28
C TRP A 270 -9.62 9.78 -15.68
N ILE A 271 -9.60 10.57 -14.62
CA ILE A 271 -10.74 10.86 -13.76
C ILE A 271 -11.18 12.34 -13.88
N GLY A 272 -10.35 13.19 -14.45
CA GLY A 272 -10.66 14.59 -14.80
C GLY A 272 -11.20 14.68 -16.21
#